data_c8a93943813ebaad48f4c5cd5b577e0e
#
_entry.id   c8a93943813ebaad48f4c5cd5b577e0e
#
_cell.length_a   1.000
_cell.length_b   1.000
_cell.length_c   1.000
_cell.angle_alpha   90.00
_cell.angle_beta   90.00
_cell.angle_gamma   90.00
#
_symmetry.space_group_name_H-M   'P 1'
#
loop_
_entity.id
_entity.type
_entity.pdbx_description
1 polymer ?
#
loop_
_entity_poly.entity_id
_entity_poly.type
_entity_poly.pdbx_seq_one_letter_code
_entity_poly.pdbx_strand_id
1 'polypeptide(L)'
;MSREVERDSIIPMCGIVGHVGPPTPSERSLTVLMDGLGRLEYRGYDSAGVALAGPGGLDVVKAAGKLDNLRGALAAAPPAPAVCGIGHTRWATHGGPTTVNAHPHRAGSIAVVHNGIIENFRALRTEVERAGRELVSATDTEVVAHLLDLDLAARLDAAGEALDEAAVAVLLVESMRAVTSRLEGAFALLAVTSLAPGAIVAARRSSPLVIGLGEGENFLGSDVAAFVAFTRRAAEVDDDQVLLLTADEVHVWDEDGTAVEPATWEVSWDASAAV
;
A
#
# COMPACT_ATOMS: atom_id res chain seq x y z
N MET A 1 -19.72 16.58 -40.53
CA MET A 1 -19.98 16.77 -39.10
C MET A 1 -19.05 15.83 -38.34
N SER A 2 -17.90 16.33 -37.98
CA SER A 2 -16.86 15.61 -37.22
C SER A 2 -17.31 15.54 -35.76
N ARG A 3 -17.52 14.34 -35.22
CA ARG A 3 -17.68 14.15 -33.79
C ARG A 3 -16.29 14.37 -33.16
N GLU A 4 -16.14 15.47 -32.45
CA GLU A 4 -15.08 15.61 -31.45
C GLU A 4 -15.28 14.49 -30.43
N VAL A 5 -14.28 13.62 -30.35
CA VAL A 5 -14.14 12.67 -29.23
C VAL A 5 -13.83 13.55 -28.00
N GLU A 6 -14.82 13.71 -27.12
CA GLU A 6 -14.58 14.27 -25.79
C GLU A 6 -13.41 13.49 -25.19
N ARG A 7 -12.30 14.19 -24.93
CA ARG A 7 -11.22 13.66 -24.09
C ARG A 7 -11.84 13.48 -22.72
N ASP A 8 -12.07 12.22 -22.34
CA ASP A 8 -12.41 11.86 -20.97
C ASP A 8 -11.47 12.64 -20.05
N SER A 9 -12.02 13.49 -19.21
CA SER A 9 -11.28 14.25 -18.22
C SER A 9 -10.63 13.23 -17.29
N ILE A 10 -9.30 13.07 -17.41
CA ILE A 10 -8.52 12.24 -16.49
C ILE A 10 -8.73 12.82 -15.10
N ILE A 11 -9.51 12.13 -14.27
CA ILE A 11 -9.68 12.51 -12.87
C ILE A 11 -8.34 12.21 -12.21
N PRO A 12 -7.63 13.22 -11.67
CA PRO A 12 -6.38 12.98 -10.97
C PRO A 12 -6.61 12.02 -9.81
N MET A 13 -5.91 10.91 -9.80
CA MET A 13 -6.00 9.90 -8.75
C MET A 13 -4.61 9.42 -8.36
N CYS A 14 -4.41 9.25 -7.07
CA CYS A 14 -3.19 8.64 -6.52
C CYS A 14 -2.95 7.24 -7.11
N GLY A 15 -1.69 6.85 -7.22
CA GLY A 15 -1.27 5.51 -7.64
C GLY A 15 -0.75 4.69 -6.47
N ILE A 16 -1.21 3.45 -6.35
CA ILE A 16 -0.69 2.45 -5.40
C ILE A 16 -0.04 1.31 -6.17
N VAL A 17 1.10 0.84 -5.66
CA VAL A 17 1.78 -0.39 -6.08
C VAL A 17 2.22 -1.15 -4.84
N GLY A 18 2.00 -2.46 -4.81
CA GLY A 18 2.53 -3.39 -3.82
C GLY A 18 3.21 -4.57 -4.51
N HIS A 19 4.25 -5.11 -3.90
CA HIS A 19 4.95 -6.31 -4.38
C HIS A 19 5.47 -7.13 -3.20
N VAL A 20 5.22 -8.43 -3.26
CA VAL A 20 5.88 -9.45 -2.40
C VAL A 20 6.57 -10.43 -3.32
N GLY A 21 7.87 -10.60 -3.14
CA GLY A 21 8.69 -11.56 -3.88
C GLY A 21 9.18 -12.71 -3.02
N PRO A 22 10.08 -13.55 -3.57
CA PRO A 22 10.67 -14.68 -2.86
C PRO A 22 11.32 -14.25 -1.54
N PRO A 23 11.48 -15.16 -0.56
CA PRO A 23 12.04 -14.82 0.75
C PRO A 23 13.53 -14.42 0.72
N THR A 24 14.18 -14.49 -0.44
CA THR A 24 15.56 -14.03 -0.62
C THR A 24 15.56 -12.53 -0.92
N PRO A 25 16.11 -11.69 -0.04
CA PRO A 25 16.16 -10.24 -0.24
C PRO A 25 16.89 -9.85 -1.52
N SER A 26 16.30 -8.94 -2.28
CA SER A 26 16.86 -8.47 -3.55
C SER A 26 16.37 -7.03 -3.87
N GLU A 27 16.82 -6.49 -4.99
CA GLU A 27 16.31 -5.22 -5.52
C GLU A 27 14.98 -5.39 -6.29
N ARG A 28 14.44 -6.62 -6.38
CA ARG A 28 13.24 -6.93 -7.16
C ARG A 28 12.04 -6.08 -6.76
N SER A 29 11.75 -6.00 -5.45
CA SER A 29 10.62 -5.22 -4.96
C SER A 29 10.74 -3.75 -5.34
N LEU A 30 11.91 -3.13 -5.15
CA LEU A 30 12.14 -1.74 -5.56
C LEU A 30 11.94 -1.56 -7.08
N THR A 31 12.47 -2.47 -7.90
CA THR A 31 12.31 -2.42 -9.36
C THR A 31 10.84 -2.47 -9.77
N VAL A 32 10.06 -3.39 -9.20
CA VAL A 32 8.63 -3.53 -9.48
C VAL A 32 7.88 -2.27 -9.06
N LEU A 33 8.15 -1.74 -7.85
CA LEU A 33 7.49 -0.53 -7.38
C LEU A 33 7.77 0.66 -8.30
N MET A 34 9.03 0.88 -8.67
CA MET A 34 9.40 2.02 -9.52
C MET A 34 8.87 1.91 -10.95
N ASP A 35 8.79 0.71 -11.53
CA ASP A 35 8.16 0.48 -12.83
C ASP A 35 6.64 0.70 -12.76
N GLY A 36 5.97 0.12 -11.75
CA GLY A 36 4.54 0.27 -11.55
C GLY A 36 4.12 1.73 -11.29
N LEU A 37 4.86 2.46 -10.43
CA LEU A 37 4.60 3.88 -10.20
C LEU A 37 4.82 4.70 -11.48
N GLY A 38 5.84 4.38 -12.28
CA GLY A 38 6.08 5.01 -13.59
C GLY A 38 4.91 4.84 -14.55
N ARG A 39 4.30 3.65 -14.57
CA ARG A 39 3.11 3.37 -15.40
C ARG A 39 1.85 4.08 -14.90
N LEU A 40 1.80 4.50 -13.64
CA LEU A 40 0.68 5.25 -13.06
C LEU A 40 0.87 6.78 -13.14
N GLU A 41 1.99 7.28 -13.70
CA GLU A 41 2.28 8.73 -13.81
C GLU A 41 1.24 9.52 -14.61
N TYR A 42 0.53 8.88 -15.56
CA TYR A 42 -0.51 9.53 -16.37
C TYR A 42 -1.67 10.09 -15.51
N ARG A 43 -1.86 9.58 -14.29
CA ARG A 43 -2.88 10.04 -13.35
C ARG A 43 -2.58 11.42 -12.75
N GLY A 44 -1.33 11.92 -12.89
CA GLY A 44 -0.86 13.14 -12.23
C GLY A 44 -0.55 12.87 -10.75
N TYR A 45 0.42 13.59 -10.19
CA TYR A 45 0.82 13.49 -8.78
C TYR A 45 1.77 14.65 -8.43
N ASP A 46 1.97 14.88 -7.12
CA ASP A 46 2.81 15.96 -6.58
C ASP A 46 3.89 15.48 -5.62
N SER A 47 3.85 14.21 -5.25
CA SER A 47 4.86 13.57 -4.42
C SER A 47 4.80 12.05 -4.60
N ALA A 48 5.91 11.37 -4.31
CA ALA A 48 6.01 9.92 -4.42
C ALA A 48 6.88 9.34 -3.32
N GLY A 49 6.73 8.04 -3.05
CA GLY A 49 7.61 7.34 -2.13
C GLY A 49 7.37 5.84 -2.13
N VAL A 50 8.30 5.15 -1.49
CA VAL A 50 8.30 3.70 -1.34
C VAL A 50 8.65 3.33 0.11
N ALA A 51 8.10 2.22 0.58
CA ALA A 51 8.55 1.51 1.77
C ALA A 51 8.95 0.10 1.38
N LEU A 52 10.08 -0.37 1.89
CA LEU A 52 10.67 -1.67 1.59
C LEU A 52 10.91 -2.40 2.91
N ALA A 53 10.41 -3.62 3.01
CA ALA A 53 10.58 -4.48 4.18
C ALA A 53 11.44 -5.69 3.84
N GLY A 54 12.40 -5.97 4.72
CA GLY A 54 13.33 -7.08 4.58
C GLY A 54 14.02 -7.39 5.91
N PRO A 55 14.98 -8.31 5.95
CA PRO A 55 15.69 -8.67 7.18
C PRO A 55 16.44 -7.51 7.83
N GLY A 56 16.76 -6.46 7.07
CA GLY A 56 17.36 -5.21 7.57
C GLY A 56 16.37 -4.27 8.27
N GLY A 57 15.09 -4.59 8.24
CA GLY A 57 14.03 -3.77 8.81
C GLY A 57 13.13 -3.13 7.75
N LEU A 58 12.70 -1.91 7.99
CA LEU A 58 11.78 -1.15 7.16
C LEU A 58 12.42 0.16 6.71
N ASP A 59 12.71 0.27 5.41
CA ASP A 59 13.23 1.49 4.78
C ASP A 59 12.10 2.28 4.12
N VAL A 60 12.05 3.59 4.38
CA VAL A 60 11.06 4.49 3.75
C VAL A 60 11.80 5.64 3.06
N VAL A 61 11.59 5.78 1.75
CA VAL A 61 12.16 6.86 0.94
C VAL A 61 11.03 7.62 0.26
N LYS A 62 11.01 8.95 0.45
CA LYS A 62 9.94 9.83 -0.06
C LYS A 62 10.55 11.09 -0.69
N ALA A 63 9.85 11.61 -1.71
CA ALA A 63 10.21 12.88 -2.34
C ALA A 63 8.97 13.67 -2.76
N ALA A 64 9.02 14.98 -2.56
CA ALA A 64 8.07 15.90 -3.18
C ALA A 64 8.41 16.07 -4.67
N GLY A 65 7.39 16.31 -5.50
CA GLY A 65 7.52 16.52 -6.94
C GLY A 65 7.45 15.23 -7.76
N LYS A 66 8.15 15.21 -8.88
CA LYS A 66 8.09 14.12 -9.86
C LYS A 66 8.84 12.86 -9.40
N LEU A 67 8.52 11.72 -10.03
CA LEU A 67 9.13 10.42 -9.73
C LEU A 67 10.67 10.44 -9.87
N ASP A 68 11.20 11.32 -10.72
CA ASP A 68 12.64 11.54 -10.85
C ASP A 68 13.29 12.07 -9.56
N ASN A 69 12.55 12.83 -8.74
CA ASN A 69 13.03 13.26 -7.44
C ASN A 69 13.16 12.05 -6.48
N LEU A 70 12.20 11.13 -6.53
CA LEU A 70 12.28 9.88 -5.77
C LEU A 70 13.44 9.00 -6.28
N ARG A 71 13.64 8.89 -7.60
CA ARG A 71 14.81 8.20 -8.19
C ARG A 71 16.13 8.79 -7.69
N GLY A 72 16.21 10.13 -7.66
CA GLY A 72 17.38 10.83 -7.13
C GLY A 72 17.64 10.55 -5.63
N ALA A 73 16.58 10.53 -4.82
CA ALA A 73 16.67 10.21 -3.39
C ALA A 73 17.13 8.76 -3.15
N LEU A 74 16.57 7.81 -3.91
CA LEU A 74 16.95 6.38 -3.87
C LEU A 74 18.41 6.17 -4.30
N ALA A 75 18.87 6.90 -5.32
CA ALA A 75 20.28 6.83 -5.76
C ALA A 75 21.26 7.42 -4.74
N ALA A 76 20.86 8.48 -4.02
CA ALA A 76 21.68 9.12 -2.99
C ALA A 76 21.77 8.30 -1.70
N ALA A 77 20.71 7.56 -1.35
CA ALA A 77 20.63 6.68 -0.18
C ALA A 77 19.91 5.39 -0.58
N PRO A 78 20.60 4.42 -1.20
CA PRO A 78 20.00 3.17 -1.61
C PRO A 78 19.46 2.39 -0.41
N PRO A 79 18.19 1.93 -0.45
CA PRO A 79 17.65 1.09 0.61
C PRO A 79 18.31 -0.29 0.61
N ALA A 80 18.19 -1.01 1.73
CA ALA A 80 18.63 -2.39 1.82
C ALA A 80 17.82 -3.29 0.88
N PRO A 81 18.39 -4.42 0.40
CA PRO A 81 17.65 -5.45 -0.31
C PRO A 81 16.43 -5.93 0.50
N ALA A 82 15.29 -6.04 -0.16
CA ALA A 82 14.01 -6.32 0.47
C ALA A 82 13.30 -7.52 -0.15
N VAL A 83 12.34 -8.09 0.57
CA VAL A 83 11.46 -9.17 0.08
C VAL A 83 10.07 -8.65 -0.30
N CYS A 84 9.62 -7.56 0.30
CA CYS A 84 8.39 -6.91 -0.11
C CYS A 84 8.49 -5.37 -0.05
N GLY A 85 7.50 -4.71 -0.66
CA GLY A 85 7.40 -3.27 -0.56
C GLY A 85 6.07 -2.71 -1.06
N ILE A 86 5.82 -1.47 -0.69
CA ILE A 86 4.67 -0.67 -1.11
C ILE A 86 5.14 0.68 -1.65
N GLY A 87 4.49 1.17 -2.68
CA GLY A 87 4.82 2.44 -3.34
C GLY A 87 3.58 3.27 -3.62
N HIS A 88 3.77 4.58 -3.69
CA HIS A 88 2.68 5.51 -3.85
C HIS A 88 3.09 6.75 -4.66
N THR A 89 2.21 7.19 -5.57
CA THR A 89 2.22 8.53 -6.15
C THR A 89 1.02 9.29 -5.62
N ARG A 90 1.26 10.41 -4.92
CA ARG A 90 0.24 11.16 -4.22
C ARG A 90 -0.20 12.38 -5.01
N TRP A 91 -1.53 12.58 -5.12
CA TRP A 91 -2.14 13.87 -5.43
C TRP A 91 -2.71 14.45 -4.13
N ALA A 92 -2.21 15.63 -3.72
CA ALA A 92 -2.53 16.19 -2.41
C ALA A 92 -4.02 16.53 -2.26
N THR A 93 -4.67 15.88 -1.29
CA THR A 93 -6.03 16.20 -0.82
C THR A 93 -5.99 16.88 0.55
N HIS A 94 -5.20 16.34 1.49
CA HIS A 94 -4.97 16.88 2.82
C HIS A 94 -3.48 17.18 3.02
N GLY A 95 -3.14 18.41 3.38
CA GLY A 95 -1.76 18.85 3.50
C GLY A 95 -1.08 19.14 2.15
N GLY A 96 -0.16 20.12 2.11
CA GLY A 96 0.56 20.50 0.89
C GLY A 96 1.48 19.41 0.34
N PRO A 97 2.02 19.61 -0.89
CA PRO A 97 2.93 18.66 -1.55
C PRO A 97 4.35 18.77 -0.97
N THR A 98 4.54 18.20 0.21
CA THR A 98 5.82 18.18 0.91
C THR A 98 6.29 16.73 1.10
N THR A 99 7.60 16.52 1.30
CA THR A 99 8.16 15.20 1.59
C THR A 99 7.55 14.58 2.87
N VAL A 100 7.21 15.40 3.87
CA VAL A 100 6.59 14.93 5.12
C VAL A 100 5.21 14.35 4.85
N ASN A 101 4.41 15.00 3.99
CA ASN A 101 3.07 14.59 3.63
C ASN A 101 3.03 13.51 2.53
N ALA A 102 4.15 13.21 1.85
CA ALA A 102 4.23 12.11 0.90
C ALA A 102 4.04 10.77 1.61
N HIS A 103 3.42 9.81 0.91
CA HIS A 103 3.32 8.42 1.35
C HIS A 103 4.59 7.65 0.94
N PRO A 104 4.93 6.56 1.63
CA PRO A 104 4.29 5.93 2.79
C PRO A 104 4.44 6.72 4.09
N HIS A 105 3.48 6.56 5.02
CA HIS A 105 3.65 7.00 6.41
C HIS A 105 4.09 5.85 7.29
N ARG A 106 5.07 6.12 8.17
CA ARG A 106 5.62 5.13 9.09
C ARG A 106 5.25 5.45 10.53
N ALA A 107 4.80 4.42 11.26
CA ALA A 107 4.65 4.43 12.71
C ALA A 107 5.27 3.15 13.27
N GLY A 108 6.24 3.26 14.16
CA GLY A 108 6.93 2.11 14.75
C GLY A 108 7.47 1.14 13.71
N SER A 109 6.93 -0.09 13.71
CA SER A 109 7.30 -1.17 12.81
C SER A 109 6.51 -1.18 11.48
N ILE A 110 5.50 -0.33 11.31
CA ILE A 110 4.55 -0.36 10.20
C ILE A 110 4.78 0.82 9.25
N ALA A 111 4.62 0.58 7.93
CA ALA A 111 4.45 1.63 6.93
C ALA A 111 3.15 1.42 6.15
N VAL A 112 2.46 2.51 5.81
CA VAL A 112 1.15 2.52 5.16
C VAL A 112 1.14 3.45 3.96
N VAL A 113 0.52 3.01 2.86
CA VAL A 113 0.07 3.86 1.75
C VAL A 113 -1.46 3.85 1.67
N HIS A 114 -2.04 4.92 1.15
CA HIS A 114 -3.48 5.12 1.13
C HIS A 114 -3.90 5.91 -0.12
N ASN A 115 -4.91 5.40 -0.81
CA ASN A 115 -5.73 6.14 -1.78
C ASN A 115 -7.12 6.34 -1.20
N GLY A 116 -7.61 7.56 -1.21
CA GLY A 116 -8.94 7.92 -0.73
C GLY A 116 -8.94 9.05 0.29
N ILE A 117 -9.97 9.12 1.10
CA ILE A 117 -10.15 10.12 2.17
C ILE A 117 -10.78 9.44 3.38
N ILE A 118 -10.14 9.59 4.54
CA ILE A 118 -10.68 9.14 5.84
C ILE A 118 -11.35 10.33 6.50
N GLU A 119 -12.67 10.36 6.42
CA GLU A 119 -13.48 11.52 6.82
C GLU A 119 -13.41 11.81 8.32
N ASN A 120 -13.37 10.77 9.15
CA ASN A 120 -13.32 10.89 10.60
C ASN A 120 -11.89 10.98 11.19
N PHE A 121 -10.87 11.23 10.34
CA PHE A 121 -9.45 11.23 10.75
C PHE A 121 -9.14 12.19 11.91
N ARG A 122 -9.88 13.30 12.07
CA ARG A 122 -9.62 14.27 13.14
C ARG A 122 -9.93 13.69 14.53
N ALA A 123 -11.01 12.92 14.64
CA ALA A 123 -11.35 12.23 15.88
C ALA A 123 -10.31 11.15 16.21
N LEU A 124 -9.92 10.37 15.20
CA LEU A 124 -8.90 9.33 15.32
C LEU A 124 -7.51 9.91 15.64
N ARG A 125 -7.15 11.07 15.05
CA ARG A 125 -5.93 11.80 15.38
C ARG A 125 -5.86 12.16 16.88
N THR A 126 -6.95 12.67 17.44
CA THR A 126 -7.02 13.00 18.87
C THR A 126 -6.81 11.76 19.75
N GLU A 127 -7.28 10.59 19.33
CA GLU A 127 -7.06 9.32 20.03
C GLU A 127 -5.57 8.93 20.00
N VAL A 128 -4.95 8.99 18.83
CA VAL A 128 -3.51 8.70 18.62
C VAL A 128 -2.64 9.63 19.48
N GLU A 129 -2.97 10.93 19.52
CA GLU A 129 -2.27 11.92 20.35
C GLU A 129 -2.44 11.62 21.85
N ARG A 130 -3.64 11.19 22.30
CA ARG A 130 -3.88 10.76 23.69
C ARG A 130 -3.12 9.48 24.06
N ALA A 131 -2.83 8.62 23.09
CA ALA A 131 -1.97 7.45 23.28
C ALA A 131 -0.48 7.82 23.33
N GLY A 132 -0.14 9.12 23.33
CA GLY A 132 1.24 9.61 23.43
C GLY A 132 2.04 9.54 22.14
N ARG A 133 1.36 9.39 20.99
CA ARG A 133 2.02 9.39 19.66
C ARG A 133 2.07 10.80 19.10
N GLU A 134 3.19 11.14 18.48
CA GLU A 134 3.39 12.40 17.77
C GLU A 134 3.15 12.18 16.27
N LEU A 135 2.26 12.99 15.68
CA LEU A 135 2.00 12.99 14.24
C LEU A 135 2.70 14.20 13.63
N VAL A 136 3.50 13.93 12.59
CA VAL A 136 4.36 14.96 11.93
C VAL A 136 3.77 15.49 10.65
N SER A 137 2.84 14.73 10.01
CA SER A 137 2.19 15.14 8.76
C SER A 137 0.81 15.76 8.99
N ALA A 138 0.32 16.41 7.95
CA ALA A 138 -1.03 16.94 7.90
C ALA A 138 -2.03 15.97 7.23
N THR A 139 -1.61 14.70 6.96
CA THR A 139 -2.43 13.73 6.24
C THR A 139 -3.31 12.91 7.18
N ASP A 140 -4.39 12.39 6.64
CA ASP A 140 -5.26 11.41 7.29
C ASP A 140 -4.59 10.03 7.40
N THR A 141 -3.73 9.70 6.47
CA THR A 141 -3.06 8.39 6.37
C THR A 141 -2.09 8.11 7.53
N GLU A 142 -1.38 9.13 8.03
CA GLU A 142 -0.46 8.94 9.17
C GLU A 142 -1.21 8.45 10.41
N VAL A 143 -2.45 8.89 10.59
CA VAL A 143 -3.32 8.43 11.69
C VAL A 143 -3.53 6.92 11.61
N VAL A 144 -3.78 6.38 10.40
CA VAL A 144 -3.96 4.93 10.19
C VAL A 144 -2.69 4.16 10.51
N ALA A 145 -1.52 4.66 10.11
CA ALA A 145 -0.25 4.01 10.43
C ALA A 145 -0.06 3.88 11.95
N HIS A 146 -0.36 4.94 12.71
CA HIS A 146 -0.29 4.90 14.17
C HIS A 146 -1.33 3.98 14.81
N LEU A 147 -2.56 3.95 14.31
CA LEU A 147 -3.61 3.07 14.82
C LEU A 147 -3.25 1.59 14.61
N LEU A 148 -2.71 1.25 13.44
CA LEU A 148 -2.24 -0.10 13.13
C LEU A 148 -1.06 -0.51 14.04
N ASP A 149 -0.08 0.39 14.24
CA ASP A 149 1.07 0.11 15.12
C ASP A 149 0.64 -0.08 16.58
N LEU A 150 -0.31 0.72 17.07
CA LEU A 150 -0.85 0.59 18.43
C LEU A 150 -1.63 -0.71 18.61
N ASP A 151 -2.50 -1.08 17.66
CA ASP A 151 -3.29 -2.30 17.74
C ASP A 151 -2.41 -3.54 17.61
N LEU A 152 -1.47 -3.56 16.64
CA LEU A 152 -0.52 -4.67 16.49
C LEU A 152 0.36 -4.85 17.73
N ALA A 153 0.88 -3.77 18.31
CA ALA A 153 1.67 -3.84 19.54
C ALA A 153 0.87 -4.45 20.70
N ALA A 154 -0.40 -4.02 20.89
CA ALA A 154 -1.26 -4.58 21.91
C ALA A 154 -1.55 -6.08 21.71
N ARG A 155 -1.70 -6.55 20.47
CA ARG A 155 -1.88 -7.97 20.15
C ARG A 155 -0.61 -8.79 20.39
N LEU A 156 0.55 -8.25 20.04
CA LEU A 156 1.84 -8.88 20.31
C LEU A 156 2.08 -9.01 21.82
N ASP A 157 1.80 -7.97 22.59
CA ASP A 157 1.90 -8.01 24.05
C ASP A 157 0.93 -9.04 24.66
N ALA A 158 -0.29 -9.14 24.14
CA ALA A 158 -1.29 -10.10 24.61
C ALA A 158 -0.91 -11.57 24.28
N ALA A 159 -0.18 -11.81 23.19
CA ALA A 159 0.31 -13.15 22.83
C ALA A 159 1.36 -13.66 23.82
N GLY A 160 2.14 -12.81 24.44
CA GLY A 160 3.04 -13.12 25.57
C GLY A 160 4.25 -13.99 25.23
N GLU A 161 4.42 -14.41 23.97
CA GLU A 161 5.50 -15.24 23.47
C GLU A 161 6.04 -14.70 22.14
N ALA A 162 7.24 -15.13 21.75
CA ALA A 162 7.80 -14.78 20.45
C ALA A 162 7.03 -15.51 19.33
N LEU A 163 6.46 -14.74 18.42
CA LEU A 163 5.74 -15.23 17.26
C LEU A 163 6.66 -15.29 16.03
N ASP A 164 6.41 -16.22 15.14
CA ASP A 164 7.04 -16.23 13.83
C ASP A 164 6.40 -15.17 12.90
N GLU A 165 7.02 -14.92 11.74
CA GLU A 165 6.57 -13.92 10.79
C GLU A 165 5.14 -14.19 10.28
N ALA A 166 4.75 -15.45 10.09
CA ALA A 166 3.42 -15.83 9.63
C ALA A 166 2.35 -15.47 10.67
N ALA A 167 2.61 -15.77 11.94
CA ALA A 167 1.71 -15.39 13.03
C ALA A 167 1.59 -13.86 13.18
N VAL A 168 2.70 -13.13 13.05
CA VAL A 168 2.68 -11.65 13.05
C VAL A 168 1.87 -11.11 11.87
N ALA A 169 1.99 -11.69 10.67
CA ALA A 169 1.21 -11.29 9.52
C ALA A 169 -0.30 -11.48 9.74
N VAL A 170 -0.71 -12.58 10.39
CA VAL A 170 -2.11 -12.81 10.79
C VAL A 170 -2.57 -11.76 11.81
N LEU A 171 -1.76 -11.41 12.80
CA LEU A 171 -2.11 -10.33 13.75
C LEU A 171 -2.24 -8.97 13.06
N LEU A 172 -1.44 -8.70 12.02
CA LEU A 172 -1.58 -7.48 11.22
C LEU A 172 -2.89 -7.48 10.41
N VAL A 173 -3.37 -8.63 9.92
CA VAL A 173 -4.71 -8.77 9.31
C VAL A 173 -5.80 -8.40 10.33
N GLU A 174 -5.72 -8.94 11.55
CA GLU A 174 -6.66 -8.63 12.61
C GLU A 174 -6.62 -7.14 13.00
N SER A 175 -5.42 -6.54 13.05
CA SER A 175 -5.25 -5.10 13.27
C SER A 175 -5.84 -4.28 12.13
N MET A 176 -5.64 -4.68 10.87
CA MET A 176 -6.25 -4.01 9.72
C MET A 176 -7.77 -4.04 9.81
N ARG A 177 -8.37 -5.19 10.11
CA ARG A 177 -9.82 -5.32 10.30
C ARG A 177 -10.34 -4.43 11.42
N ALA A 178 -9.69 -4.46 12.59
CA ALA A 178 -10.07 -3.64 13.74
C ALA A 178 -9.98 -2.14 13.45
N VAL A 179 -8.97 -1.70 12.70
CA VAL A 179 -8.81 -0.29 12.33
C VAL A 179 -9.81 0.10 11.25
N THR A 180 -9.94 -0.67 10.16
CA THR A 180 -10.80 -0.32 9.02
C THR A 180 -12.29 -0.31 9.37
N SER A 181 -12.74 -1.14 10.34
CA SER A 181 -14.12 -1.10 10.85
C SER A 181 -14.50 0.24 11.52
N ARG A 182 -13.50 1.05 11.91
CA ARG A 182 -13.66 2.35 12.56
C ARG A 182 -13.48 3.53 11.60
N LEU A 183 -12.99 3.26 10.37
CA LEU A 183 -12.77 4.31 9.37
C LEU A 183 -14.09 4.67 8.67
N GLU A 184 -14.31 5.96 8.45
CA GLU A 184 -15.38 6.51 7.62
C GLU A 184 -14.79 7.08 6.33
N GLY A 185 -15.50 6.90 5.19
CA GLY A 185 -15.07 7.38 3.89
C GLY A 185 -14.53 6.27 2.97
N ALA A 186 -13.84 6.67 1.91
CA ALA A 186 -13.30 5.77 0.89
C ALA A 186 -11.80 5.54 1.09
N PHE A 187 -11.34 4.30 0.95
CA PHE A 187 -9.92 3.97 1.10
C PHE A 187 -9.51 2.72 0.30
N ALA A 188 -8.27 2.72 -0.16
CA ALA A 188 -7.47 1.54 -0.45
C ALA A 188 -6.17 1.69 0.35
N LEU A 189 -5.93 0.78 1.28
CA LEU A 189 -4.82 0.78 2.24
C LEU A 189 -3.92 -0.41 1.99
N LEU A 190 -2.61 -0.17 1.94
CA LEU A 190 -1.60 -1.24 2.03
C LEU A 190 -0.70 -0.96 3.21
N ALA A 191 -0.43 -2.00 4.00
CA ALA A 191 0.47 -1.96 5.14
C ALA A 191 1.54 -3.05 5.03
N VAL A 192 2.78 -2.69 5.37
CA VAL A 192 3.91 -3.60 5.55
C VAL A 192 4.49 -3.41 6.93
N THR A 193 5.09 -4.45 7.51
CA THR A 193 5.77 -4.36 8.80
C THR A 193 7.17 -4.97 8.73
N SER A 194 8.11 -4.39 9.50
CA SER A 194 9.44 -4.98 9.68
C SER A 194 9.43 -6.29 10.48
N LEU A 195 8.32 -6.62 11.14
CA LEU A 195 8.18 -7.82 11.97
C LEU A 195 7.71 -9.04 11.16
N ALA A 196 7.15 -8.82 9.96
CA ALA A 196 6.77 -9.86 9.00
C ALA A 196 7.05 -9.36 7.57
N PRO A 197 8.34 -9.25 7.18
CA PRO A 197 8.74 -8.61 5.93
C PRO A 197 8.31 -9.36 4.66
N GLY A 198 7.87 -10.61 4.76
CA GLY A 198 7.35 -11.42 3.64
C GLY A 198 5.85 -11.23 3.37
N ALA A 199 5.21 -10.18 3.91
CA ALA A 199 3.77 -10.02 3.80
C ALA A 199 3.35 -8.55 3.55
N ILE A 200 2.29 -8.37 2.75
CA ILE A 200 1.51 -7.14 2.66
C ILE A 200 0.10 -7.44 3.16
N VAL A 201 -0.42 -6.61 4.04
CA VAL A 201 -1.83 -6.61 4.40
C VAL A 201 -2.51 -5.42 3.75
N ALA A 202 -3.65 -5.64 3.13
CA ALA A 202 -4.38 -4.57 2.45
C ALA A 202 -5.88 -4.63 2.76
N ALA A 203 -6.54 -3.50 2.58
CA ALA A 203 -7.99 -3.38 2.70
C ALA A 203 -8.51 -2.31 1.75
N ARG A 204 -9.76 -2.45 1.29
CA ARG A 204 -10.38 -1.41 0.47
C ARG A 204 -11.85 -1.18 0.81
N ARG A 205 -12.30 0.06 0.57
CA ARG A 205 -13.70 0.50 0.53
C ARG A 205 -13.81 1.63 -0.49
N SER A 206 -14.59 1.44 -1.54
CA SER A 206 -14.91 2.45 -2.57
C SER A 206 -13.71 3.06 -3.32
N SER A 207 -12.48 2.63 -3.05
CA SER A 207 -11.27 2.98 -3.79
C SER A 207 -10.73 1.78 -4.55
N PRO A 208 -10.23 1.94 -5.80
CA PRO A 208 -9.79 0.79 -6.60
C PRO A 208 -8.56 0.10 -5.99
N LEU A 209 -8.60 -1.23 -5.95
CA LEU A 209 -7.47 -2.10 -5.61
C LEU A 209 -7.64 -3.43 -6.32
N VAL A 210 -6.57 -3.90 -6.95
CA VAL A 210 -6.54 -5.14 -7.74
C VAL A 210 -5.30 -5.95 -7.34
N ILE A 211 -5.46 -7.27 -7.27
CA ILE A 211 -4.37 -8.23 -7.03
C ILE A 211 -3.81 -8.69 -8.37
N GLY A 212 -2.48 -8.75 -8.50
CA GLY A 212 -1.78 -9.43 -9.58
C GLY A 212 -1.20 -10.74 -9.07
N LEU A 213 -1.55 -11.86 -9.72
CA LEU A 213 -1.12 -13.20 -9.34
C LEU A 213 0.07 -13.65 -10.20
N GLY A 214 1.25 -13.73 -9.60
CA GLY A 214 2.48 -14.18 -10.23
C GLY A 214 2.85 -15.63 -9.92
N GLU A 215 4.09 -16.00 -10.19
CA GLU A 215 4.69 -17.29 -9.83
C GLU A 215 5.85 -17.04 -8.86
N GLY A 216 5.66 -17.37 -7.57
CA GLY A 216 6.62 -17.07 -6.50
C GLY A 216 6.75 -15.56 -6.20
N GLU A 217 5.84 -14.75 -6.69
CA GLU A 217 5.68 -13.32 -6.38
C GLU A 217 4.25 -12.89 -6.65
N ASN A 218 3.73 -11.94 -5.87
CA ASN A 218 2.40 -11.38 -6.05
C ASN A 218 2.43 -9.85 -5.95
N PHE A 219 1.39 -9.22 -6.51
CA PHE A 219 1.32 -7.79 -6.73
C PHE A 219 0.01 -7.19 -6.22
N LEU A 220 0.04 -5.90 -5.90
CA LEU A 220 -1.14 -5.07 -5.67
C LEU A 220 -1.02 -3.79 -6.50
N GLY A 221 -2.14 -3.30 -7.00
CA GLY A 221 -2.18 -2.04 -7.73
C GLY A 221 -3.53 -1.35 -7.60
N SER A 222 -3.53 -0.02 -7.66
CA SER A 222 -4.77 0.75 -7.84
C SER A 222 -5.33 0.63 -9.27
N ASP A 223 -4.57 -0.04 -10.15
CA ASP A 223 -4.91 -0.35 -11.54
C ASP A 223 -4.01 -1.51 -12.00
N VAL A 224 -4.50 -2.35 -12.91
CA VAL A 224 -3.71 -3.44 -13.51
C VAL A 224 -2.45 -2.95 -14.23
N ALA A 225 -2.42 -1.69 -14.70
CA ALA A 225 -1.24 -1.06 -15.29
C ALA A 225 -0.02 -1.11 -14.35
N ALA A 226 -0.24 -1.11 -13.03
CA ALA A 226 0.82 -1.18 -12.03
C ALA A 226 1.68 -2.45 -12.15
N PHE A 227 1.10 -3.56 -12.60
CA PHE A 227 1.77 -4.88 -12.61
C PHE A 227 1.63 -5.67 -13.90
N VAL A 228 0.89 -5.19 -14.91
CA VAL A 228 0.62 -5.95 -16.15
C VAL A 228 1.89 -6.36 -16.92
N ALA A 229 3.03 -5.69 -16.67
CA ALA A 229 4.33 -6.08 -17.23
C ALA A 229 4.91 -7.36 -16.60
N PHE A 230 4.42 -7.75 -15.43
CA PHE A 230 4.93 -8.89 -14.65
C PHE A 230 3.95 -10.06 -14.65
N THR A 231 2.65 -9.79 -14.56
CA THR A 231 1.60 -10.80 -14.66
C THR A 231 0.34 -10.24 -15.29
N ARG A 232 -0.36 -11.08 -16.06
CA ARG A 232 -1.68 -10.78 -16.64
C ARG A 232 -2.83 -11.43 -15.88
N ARG A 233 -2.52 -12.28 -14.90
CA ARG A 233 -3.53 -12.88 -14.02
C ARG A 233 -3.86 -11.89 -12.92
N ALA A 234 -5.10 -11.47 -12.86
CA ALA A 234 -5.59 -10.52 -11.88
C ALA A 234 -6.72 -11.13 -11.04
N ALA A 235 -6.91 -10.60 -9.83
CA ALA A 235 -8.02 -10.96 -8.97
C ALA A 235 -8.64 -9.69 -8.37
N GLU A 236 -9.98 -9.73 -8.20
CA GLU A 236 -10.77 -8.62 -7.67
C GLU A 236 -10.68 -8.56 -6.15
N VAL A 237 -10.75 -7.36 -5.63
CA VAL A 237 -10.95 -7.10 -4.19
C VAL A 237 -12.24 -6.32 -4.07
N ASP A 238 -13.22 -6.84 -3.36
CA ASP A 238 -14.50 -6.16 -3.11
C ASP A 238 -14.40 -5.16 -1.96
N ASP A 239 -15.44 -4.33 -1.80
CA ASP A 239 -15.52 -3.38 -0.69
C ASP A 239 -15.55 -4.11 0.65
N ASP A 240 -14.89 -3.51 1.64
CA ASP A 240 -14.78 -3.98 3.02
C ASP A 240 -14.04 -5.32 3.19
N GLN A 241 -13.38 -5.80 2.13
CA GLN A 241 -12.47 -6.93 2.23
C GLN A 241 -11.10 -6.51 2.79
N VAL A 242 -10.51 -7.44 3.55
CA VAL A 242 -9.12 -7.40 4.00
C VAL A 242 -8.39 -8.59 3.39
N LEU A 243 -7.16 -8.38 2.95
CA LEU A 243 -6.36 -9.43 2.36
C LEU A 243 -4.95 -9.49 2.93
N LEU A 244 -4.39 -10.69 2.91
CA LEU A 244 -2.98 -11.00 3.16
C LEU A 244 -2.36 -11.50 1.86
N LEU A 245 -1.29 -10.84 1.44
CA LEU A 245 -0.52 -11.20 0.26
C LEU A 245 0.87 -11.64 0.70
N THR A 246 1.26 -12.84 0.30
CA THR A 246 2.63 -13.36 0.39
C THR A 246 3.17 -13.68 -1.01
N ALA A 247 4.40 -14.16 -1.14
CA ALA A 247 4.96 -14.55 -2.44
C ALA A 247 4.17 -15.69 -3.11
N ASP A 248 3.64 -16.62 -2.32
CA ASP A 248 3.03 -17.86 -2.82
C ASP A 248 1.51 -17.87 -2.68
N GLU A 249 0.94 -17.08 -1.76
CA GLU A 249 -0.48 -17.18 -1.38
C GLU A 249 -1.15 -15.81 -1.29
N VAL A 250 -2.46 -15.81 -1.55
CA VAL A 250 -3.37 -14.70 -1.35
C VAL A 250 -4.55 -15.19 -0.54
N HIS A 251 -4.77 -14.58 0.62
CA HIS A 251 -5.93 -14.86 1.47
C HIS A 251 -6.78 -13.60 1.54
N VAL A 252 -8.08 -13.76 1.34
CA VAL A 252 -9.04 -12.64 1.38
C VAL A 252 -10.16 -12.98 2.36
N TRP A 253 -10.58 -12.01 3.15
CA TRP A 253 -11.69 -12.11 4.10
C TRP A 253 -12.67 -10.96 3.86
N ASP A 254 -13.95 -11.26 3.97
CA ASP A 254 -15.03 -10.26 3.97
C ASP A 254 -15.09 -9.47 5.29
N GLU A 255 -16.06 -8.57 5.39
CA GLU A 255 -16.29 -7.73 6.57
C GLU A 255 -16.53 -8.54 7.86
N ASP A 256 -17.19 -9.70 7.75
CA ASP A 256 -17.47 -10.61 8.86
C ASP A 256 -16.25 -11.48 9.24
N GLY A 257 -15.22 -11.48 8.41
CA GLY A 257 -14.01 -12.29 8.56
C GLY A 257 -14.13 -13.71 8.02
N THR A 258 -15.11 -13.93 7.16
CA THR A 258 -15.22 -15.19 6.42
C THR A 258 -14.23 -15.18 5.27
N ALA A 259 -13.47 -16.27 5.12
CA ALA A 259 -12.57 -16.43 3.99
C ALA A 259 -13.37 -16.50 2.67
N VAL A 260 -12.93 -15.74 1.67
CA VAL A 260 -13.54 -15.68 0.35
C VAL A 260 -12.52 -15.92 -0.74
N GLU A 261 -12.95 -16.59 -1.82
CA GLU A 261 -12.11 -16.77 -3.01
C GLU A 261 -12.36 -15.60 -3.97
N PRO A 262 -11.34 -14.77 -4.27
CA PRO A 262 -11.52 -13.63 -5.15
C PRO A 262 -11.76 -14.07 -6.60
N ALA A 263 -12.63 -13.37 -7.31
CA ALA A 263 -12.85 -13.60 -8.73
C ALA A 263 -11.58 -13.27 -9.53
N THR A 264 -11.14 -14.22 -10.35
CA THR A 264 -9.91 -14.06 -11.15
C THR A 264 -10.21 -13.88 -12.63
N TRP A 265 -9.37 -13.09 -13.32
CA TRP A 265 -9.46 -12.93 -14.78
C TRP A 265 -8.07 -12.74 -15.39
N GLU A 266 -8.00 -12.85 -16.71
CA GLU A 266 -6.80 -12.55 -17.48
C GLU A 266 -6.93 -11.18 -18.17
N VAL A 267 -5.94 -10.31 -17.97
CA VAL A 267 -5.88 -8.99 -18.61
C VAL A 267 -5.64 -9.18 -20.11
N SER A 268 -6.58 -8.73 -20.95
CA SER A 268 -6.60 -8.96 -22.39
C SER A 268 -5.64 -8.07 -23.20
N TRP A 269 -5.16 -6.95 -22.62
CA TRP A 269 -4.22 -6.03 -23.23
C TRP A 269 -2.82 -6.17 -22.59
N ASP A 270 -1.79 -5.77 -23.31
CA ASP A 270 -0.40 -5.86 -22.84
C ASP A 270 0.13 -4.50 -22.31
N ALA A 271 1.35 -4.54 -21.75
CA ALA A 271 1.99 -3.37 -21.19
C ALA A 271 2.22 -2.22 -22.18
N SER A 272 2.18 -2.46 -23.48
CA SER A 272 2.35 -1.43 -24.52
C SER A 272 1.07 -0.64 -24.80
N ALA A 273 -0.08 -1.18 -24.42
CA ALA A 273 -1.39 -0.53 -24.54
C ALA A 273 -1.72 0.39 -23.34
N ALA A 274 -0.88 0.37 -22.31
CA ALA A 274 -1.05 1.14 -21.07
C ALA A 274 -0.31 2.50 -21.04
N VAL A 275 0.14 2.99 -22.22
CA VAL A 275 0.90 4.25 -22.38
C VAL A 275 0.06 5.30 -23.11
#